data_066b2dffea14d25c3811b3c461929252
#
_entry.id   066b2dffea14d25c3811b3c461929252
#
_cell.length_a   1.000
_cell.length_b   1.000
_cell.length_c   1.000
_cell.angle_alpha   90.00
_cell.angle_beta   90.00
_cell.angle_gamma   90.00
#
_symmetry.space_group_name_H-M   'P 1'
#
loop_
_entity.id
_entity.type
_entity.pdbx_description
1 polymer ?
#
loop_
_entity_poly.entity_id
_entity_poly.type
_entity_poly.pdbx_seq_one_letter_code
_entity_poly.pdbx_strand_id
1 'polypeptide(L)'
;MHQQIIYNLLCDIATKNIAFQQKIEITSKRTTREKLMTYLTVQARLHQSNSFTIPYNRQELADYLEVDRSAMSAEISRLKKEGLIGCRRSEFTIL
;
A
#
# COMPACT_ATOMS: atom_id res chain seq x y z
N MET A 1 -19.77 29.59 -6.89
CA MET A 1 -18.67 29.24 -7.79
C MET A 1 -17.31 29.35 -7.11
N HIS A 2 -16.97 30.44 -6.45
CA HIS A 2 -15.70 30.62 -5.74
C HIS A 2 -15.53 29.62 -4.58
N GLN A 3 -16.60 29.33 -3.84
CA GLN A 3 -16.57 28.40 -2.72
C GLN A 3 -16.25 26.98 -3.18
N GLN A 4 -16.75 26.57 -4.33
CA GLN A 4 -16.52 25.25 -4.88
C GLN A 4 -15.07 25.05 -5.32
N ILE A 5 -14.46 26.08 -5.90
CA ILE A 5 -13.05 26.06 -6.30
C ILE A 5 -12.15 25.96 -5.09
N ILE A 6 -12.42 26.72 -4.03
CA ILE A 6 -11.67 26.67 -2.77
C ILE A 6 -11.80 25.30 -2.12
N TYR A 7 -13.01 24.74 -2.10
CA TYR A 7 -13.26 23.42 -1.52
C TYR A 7 -12.48 22.34 -2.27
N ASN A 8 -12.49 22.35 -3.60
CA ASN A 8 -11.76 21.38 -4.42
C ASN A 8 -10.25 21.45 -4.18
N LEU A 9 -9.71 22.68 -4.06
CA LEU A 9 -8.29 22.88 -3.78
C LEU A 9 -7.90 22.33 -2.41
N LEU A 10 -8.73 22.55 -1.39
CA LEU A 10 -8.51 22.02 -0.06
C LEU A 10 -8.58 20.49 -0.03
N CYS A 11 -9.53 19.90 -0.77
CA CYS A 11 -9.64 18.45 -0.89
C CYS A 11 -8.39 17.85 -1.56
N ASP A 12 -7.87 18.50 -2.60
CA ASP A 12 -6.64 18.07 -3.29
C ASP A 12 -5.43 18.11 -2.35
N ILE A 13 -5.25 19.19 -1.61
CA ILE A 13 -4.16 19.34 -0.65
C ILE A 13 -4.27 18.28 0.45
N ALA A 14 -5.46 18.06 0.99
CA ALA A 14 -5.71 17.07 2.02
C ALA A 14 -5.41 15.65 1.51
N THR A 15 -5.82 15.32 0.29
CA THR A 15 -5.56 14.02 -0.33
C THR A 15 -4.07 13.79 -0.51
N LYS A 16 -3.33 14.78 -0.99
CA LYS A 16 -1.88 14.67 -1.17
C LYS A 16 -1.15 14.49 0.17
N ASN A 17 -1.58 15.23 1.20
CA ASN A 17 -1.01 15.11 2.54
C ASN A 17 -1.25 13.73 3.13
N ILE A 18 -2.44 13.16 2.95
CA ILE A 18 -2.77 11.81 3.42
C ILE A 18 -1.88 10.78 2.74
N ALA A 19 -1.72 10.86 1.41
CA ALA A 19 -0.87 9.94 0.65
C ALA A 19 0.59 10.02 1.11
N PHE A 20 1.10 11.21 1.36
CA PHE A 20 2.45 11.43 1.84
C PHE A 20 2.65 10.86 3.25
N GLN A 21 1.68 11.08 4.15
CA GLN A 21 1.71 10.54 5.50
C GLN A 21 1.65 9.02 5.50
N GLN A 22 0.86 8.42 4.61
CA GLN A 22 0.78 6.97 4.45
C GLN A 22 2.13 6.38 4.03
N LYS A 23 2.82 7.03 3.11
CA LYS A 23 4.15 6.58 2.68
C LYS A 23 5.16 6.66 3.82
N ILE A 24 5.15 7.73 4.60
CA ILE A 24 6.01 7.87 5.79
C ILE A 24 5.69 6.77 6.79
N GLU A 25 4.42 6.51 7.06
CA GLU A 25 4.01 5.44 7.97
C GLU A 25 4.56 4.09 7.53
N ILE A 26 4.43 3.76 6.24
CA ILE A 26 4.91 2.50 5.67
C ILE A 26 6.43 2.40 5.78
N THR A 27 7.14 3.43 5.30
CA THR A 27 8.61 3.39 5.23
C THR A 27 9.27 3.53 6.59
N SER A 28 8.55 4.01 7.61
CA SER A 28 9.07 4.10 8.98
C SER A 28 9.12 2.74 9.70
N LYS A 29 8.43 1.73 9.17
CA LYS A 29 8.47 0.38 9.75
C LYS A 29 9.86 -0.22 9.56
N ARG A 30 10.22 -1.14 10.46
CA ARG A 30 11.59 -1.69 10.50
C ARG A 30 11.79 -2.86 9.56
N THR A 31 10.81 -3.74 9.44
CA THR A 31 10.97 -4.98 8.67
C THR A 31 10.22 -4.93 7.35
N THR A 32 10.68 -5.73 6.40
CA THR A 32 10.01 -5.89 5.11
C THR A 32 8.56 -6.35 5.30
N ARG A 33 8.34 -7.30 6.22
CA ARG A 33 7.00 -7.80 6.54
C ARG A 33 6.08 -6.68 7.03
N GLU A 34 6.55 -5.87 7.97
CA GLU A 34 5.76 -4.76 8.52
C GLU A 34 5.43 -3.72 7.44
N LYS A 35 6.40 -3.35 6.62
CA LYS A 35 6.19 -2.43 5.51
C LYS A 35 5.14 -2.96 4.54
N LEU A 36 5.28 -4.21 4.15
CA LEU A 36 4.37 -4.85 3.21
C LEU A 36 2.95 -4.94 3.77
N MET A 37 2.80 -5.42 5.01
CA MET A 37 1.48 -5.54 5.64
C MET A 37 0.82 -4.19 5.87
N THR A 38 1.59 -3.18 6.25
CA THR A 38 1.06 -1.81 6.41
C THR A 38 0.53 -1.29 5.07
N TYR A 39 1.30 -1.48 4.00
CA TYR A 39 0.89 -1.08 2.65
C TYR A 39 -0.41 -1.78 2.23
N LEU A 40 -0.47 -3.09 2.40
CA LEU A 40 -1.66 -3.87 2.01
C LEU A 40 -2.89 -3.44 2.83
N THR A 41 -2.72 -3.20 4.12
CA THR A 41 -3.81 -2.73 4.99
C THR A 41 -4.33 -1.36 4.54
N VAL A 42 -3.42 -0.44 4.20
CA VAL A 42 -3.80 0.87 3.68
C VAL A 42 -4.59 0.72 2.37
N GLN A 43 -4.11 -0.13 1.46
CA GLN A 43 -4.79 -0.36 0.18
C GLN A 43 -6.20 -0.95 0.39
N ALA A 44 -6.35 -1.88 1.33
CA ALA A 44 -7.65 -2.46 1.66
C ALA A 44 -8.63 -1.38 2.14
N ARG A 45 -8.17 -0.45 2.97
CA ARG A 45 -9.00 0.66 3.45
C ARG A 45 -9.40 1.59 2.30
N LEU A 46 -8.45 1.92 1.43
CA LEU A 46 -8.70 2.82 0.29
C LEU A 46 -9.70 2.22 -0.70
N HIS A 47 -9.63 0.92 -0.92
CA HIS A 47 -10.54 0.21 -1.82
C HIS A 47 -11.82 -0.27 -1.14
N GLN A 48 -11.91 -0.11 0.18
CA GLN A 48 -13.03 -0.60 1.00
C GLN A 48 -13.31 -2.08 0.73
N SER A 49 -12.23 -2.85 0.58
CA SER A 49 -12.31 -4.28 0.25
C SER A 49 -11.04 -4.97 0.70
N ASN A 50 -11.15 -6.22 1.10
CA ASN A 50 -9.98 -7.04 1.44
C ASN A 50 -9.27 -7.56 0.18
N SER A 51 -9.89 -7.40 -0.99
CA SER A 51 -9.33 -7.84 -2.26
C SER A 51 -9.17 -6.63 -3.18
N PHE A 52 -7.98 -6.42 -3.72
CA PHE A 52 -7.68 -5.24 -4.52
C PHE A 52 -6.51 -5.51 -5.47
N THR A 53 -6.40 -4.68 -6.50
CA THR A 53 -5.28 -4.71 -7.45
C THR A 53 -4.42 -3.48 -7.21
N ILE A 54 -3.10 -3.69 -7.09
CA ILE A 54 -2.16 -2.59 -6.93
C ILE A 54 -1.59 -2.18 -8.29
N PRO A 55 -1.18 -0.90 -8.46
CA PRO A 55 -0.66 -0.41 -9.74
C PRO A 55 0.82 -0.72 -9.97
N TYR A 56 1.43 -1.56 -9.13
CA TYR A 56 2.86 -1.82 -9.16
C TYR A 56 3.15 -3.27 -9.53
N ASN A 57 4.22 -3.48 -10.32
CA ASN A 57 4.83 -4.80 -10.43
C ASN A 57 5.73 -5.05 -9.20
N ARG A 58 6.40 -6.19 -9.13
CA ARG A 58 7.21 -6.54 -7.95
C ARG A 58 8.37 -5.58 -7.72
N GLN A 59 9.05 -5.17 -8.78
CA GLN A 59 10.16 -4.22 -8.67
C GLN A 59 9.68 -2.85 -8.23
N GLU A 60 8.60 -2.37 -8.82
CA GLU A 60 8.01 -1.08 -8.46
C GLU A 60 7.53 -1.07 -7.01
N LEU A 61 6.91 -2.17 -6.56
CA LEU A 61 6.47 -2.28 -5.17
C LEU A 61 7.64 -2.27 -4.20
N ALA A 62 8.70 -3.02 -4.51
CA ALA A 62 9.90 -3.03 -3.68
C ALA A 62 10.54 -1.64 -3.60
N ASP A 63 10.60 -0.92 -4.72
CA ASP A 63 11.10 0.45 -4.75
C ASP A 63 10.23 1.39 -3.92
N TYR A 64 8.92 1.26 -4.03
CA TYR A 64 7.98 2.06 -3.24
C TYR A 64 8.13 1.83 -1.73
N LEU A 65 8.29 0.57 -1.33
CA LEU A 65 8.46 0.19 0.07
C LEU A 65 9.88 0.41 0.59
N GLU A 66 10.81 0.72 -0.31
CA GLU A 66 12.24 0.89 0.01
C GLU A 66 12.82 -0.37 0.63
N VAL A 67 12.55 -1.51 -0.01
CA VAL A 67 13.03 -2.82 0.43
C VAL A 67 13.66 -3.57 -0.74
N ASP A 68 14.45 -4.60 -0.44
CA ASP A 68 15.00 -5.49 -1.45
C ASP A 68 13.89 -6.35 -2.06
N ARG A 69 13.90 -6.47 -3.39
CA ARG A 69 12.88 -7.24 -4.12
C ARG A 69 12.85 -8.72 -3.70
N SER A 70 14.03 -9.33 -3.54
CA SER A 70 14.12 -10.73 -3.13
C SER A 70 13.57 -10.95 -1.73
N ALA A 71 13.89 -10.06 -0.80
CA ALA A 71 13.37 -10.10 0.56
C ALA A 71 11.86 -9.94 0.58
N MET A 72 11.33 -9.00 -0.21
CA MET A 72 9.89 -8.78 -0.32
C MET A 72 9.19 -10.01 -0.90
N SER A 73 9.72 -10.61 -1.95
CA SER A 73 9.14 -11.80 -2.57
C SER A 73 9.12 -12.98 -1.60
N ALA A 74 10.16 -13.13 -0.80
CA ALA A 74 10.23 -14.16 0.25
C ALA A 74 9.15 -13.93 1.31
N GLU A 75 8.94 -12.69 1.73
CA GLU A 75 7.89 -12.36 2.71
C GLU A 75 6.49 -12.60 2.16
N ILE A 76 6.25 -12.26 0.89
CA ILE A 76 4.96 -12.55 0.25
C ILE A 76 4.68 -14.05 0.29
N SER A 77 5.68 -14.87 -0.04
CA SER A 77 5.54 -16.33 -0.01
C SER A 77 5.25 -16.85 1.39
N ARG A 78 5.93 -16.31 2.41
CA ARG A 78 5.70 -16.68 3.81
C ARG A 78 4.30 -16.30 4.27
N LEU A 79 3.86 -15.09 3.96
CA LEU A 79 2.52 -14.61 4.33
C LEU A 79 1.42 -15.46 3.69
N LYS A 80 1.64 -15.89 2.45
CA LYS A 80 0.70 -16.80 1.78
C LYS A 80 0.66 -18.16 2.48
N LYS A 81 1.80 -18.72 2.85
CA LYS A 81 1.88 -20.01 3.58
C LYS A 81 1.21 -19.91 4.94
N GLU A 82 1.36 -18.78 5.63
CA GLU A 82 0.74 -18.55 6.93
C GLU A 82 -0.77 -18.31 6.83
N GLY A 83 -1.31 -18.16 5.61
CA GLY A 83 -2.71 -17.92 5.39
C GLY A 83 -3.17 -16.51 5.72
N LEU A 84 -2.24 -15.55 5.76
CA LEU A 84 -2.56 -14.16 6.07
C LEU A 84 -2.96 -13.37 4.83
N ILE A 85 -2.43 -13.72 3.66
CA ILE A 85 -2.76 -13.06 2.40
C ILE A 85 -2.91 -14.07 1.27
N GLY A 86 -3.68 -13.68 0.26
CA GLY A 86 -3.67 -14.29 -1.06
C GLY A 86 -3.01 -13.33 -2.02
N CYS A 87 -2.30 -13.84 -3.02
CA CYS A 87 -1.65 -13.01 -4.02
C CYS A 87 -1.63 -13.72 -5.36
N ARG A 88 -2.08 -13.01 -6.38
CA ARG A 88 -2.01 -13.47 -7.77
C ARG A 88 -1.60 -12.28 -8.63
N ARG A 89 -0.33 -12.27 -9.07
CA ARG A 89 0.26 -11.13 -9.79
C ARG A 89 0.15 -9.86 -8.95
N SER A 90 -0.59 -8.85 -9.43
CA SER A 90 -0.79 -7.59 -8.70
C SER A 90 -2.07 -7.56 -7.88
N GLU A 91 -2.83 -8.66 -7.84
CA GLU A 91 -4.01 -8.79 -7.01
C GLU A 91 -3.63 -9.35 -5.65
N PHE A 92 -4.04 -8.65 -4.59
CA PHE A 92 -3.80 -9.06 -3.20
C PHE A 92 -5.13 -9.18 -2.48
N THR A 93 -5.20 -10.16 -1.59
CA THR A 93 -6.36 -10.36 -0.71
C THR A 93 -5.84 -10.53 0.71
N ILE A 94 -6.42 -9.80 1.64
CA ILE A 94 -6.15 -9.97 3.08
C ILE A 94 -7.15 -11.01 3.60
N LEU A 95 -6.63 -12.11 4.11
CA LEU A 95 -7.46 -13.24 4.55
C LEU A 95 -7.85 -13.17 6.03
#